data_e83758114c60cdb68f8f7257bb369e70
#
_entry.id   e83758114c60cdb68f8f7257bb369e70
#
_cell.length_a   1.000
_cell.length_b   1.000
_cell.length_c   1.000
_cell.angle_alpha   90.00
_cell.angle_beta   90.00
_cell.angle_gamma   90.00
#
_symmetry.space_group_name_H-M   'P 1'
#
loop_
_entity.id
_entity.type
_entity.pdbx_description
1 polymer ?
#
loop_
_entity_poly.entity_id
_entity_poly.type
_entity_poly.pdbx_seq_one_letter_code
_entity_poly.pdbx_strand_id
1 'polypeptide(L)'
;RHKNGESDVLFPGKPKMYATTSGTTSEPKWIPITNEYYSNVYSKMTKVWLYSFIKNRPKVFEGPIVSIVGKAIEGAAPDGTVFGSVSGVTQRDCPEFIKVIYTAPADVFSISDYKARYYAIMRLGIEHNVHLVVTANPSTIVEMQKNVNEFFDDYVDDIEKGTISRKVDIPEDIRQNIIKAKNLKPNPERAKELRDLKAKYGTVLPKHYWPDMQILNTWKCGNTKFYLDKFKDSFPSQMMHQEFS
;
A
#
# COMPACT_ATOMS: atom_id res chain seq x y z
N ARG A 1 -10.01 20.75 21.98
CA ARG A 1 -10.89 21.88 21.70
C ARG A 1 -11.39 21.82 20.25
N HIS A 2 -10.53 21.96 19.24
CA HIS A 2 -10.91 21.98 17.82
C HIS A 2 -11.71 20.73 17.40
N LYS A 3 -11.23 19.50 17.75
CA LYS A 3 -11.94 18.24 17.45
C LYS A 3 -13.33 18.11 18.11
N ASN A 4 -13.62 18.95 19.10
CA ASN A 4 -14.93 19.01 19.78
C ASN A 4 -15.84 20.10 19.19
N GLY A 5 -15.49 20.68 18.04
CA GLY A 5 -16.30 21.67 17.31
C GLY A 5 -16.02 23.11 17.66
N GLU A 6 -15.03 23.41 18.52
CA GLU A 6 -14.63 24.78 18.77
C GLU A 6 -13.86 25.32 17.55
N SER A 7 -14.40 26.34 16.88
CA SER A 7 -13.78 26.99 15.72
C SER A 7 -12.62 27.90 16.12
N ASP A 8 -11.77 28.21 15.15
CA ASP A 8 -10.70 29.22 15.26
C ASP A 8 -9.68 28.99 16.40
N VAL A 9 -9.43 27.71 16.76
CA VAL A 9 -8.48 27.33 17.83
C VAL A 9 -7.04 27.27 17.29
N LEU A 10 -6.81 26.56 16.17
CA LEU A 10 -5.50 26.38 15.56
C LEU A 10 -5.40 27.11 14.21
N PHE A 11 -6.52 27.26 13.51
CA PHE A 11 -6.65 27.98 12.24
C PHE A 11 -8.14 28.35 12.06
N PRO A 12 -8.48 29.28 11.16
CA PRO A 12 -9.86 29.66 10.90
C PRO A 12 -10.66 28.51 10.24
N GLY A 13 -11.89 28.30 10.72
CA GLY A 13 -12.83 27.35 10.15
C GLY A 13 -12.60 25.89 10.56
N LYS A 14 -13.04 24.93 9.72
CA LYS A 14 -12.97 23.50 9.98
C LYS A 14 -11.89 22.82 9.13
N PRO A 15 -11.22 21.77 9.65
CA PRO A 15 -10.30 20.99 8.83
C PRO A 15 -11.06 20.14 7.80
N LYS A 16 -10.38 19.79 6.71
CA LYS A 16 -10.83 18.78 5.75
C LYS A 16 -10.95 17.40 6.42
N MET A 17 -9.97 17.07 7.26
CA MET A 17 -9.91 15.84 8.04
C MET A 17 -8.91 15.99 9.18
N TYR A 18 -8.91 15.04 10.11
CA TYR A 18 -7.80 14.84 11.05
C TYR A 18 -6.94 13.65 10.62
N ALA A 19 -5.62 13.84 10.55
CA ALA A 19 -4.68 12.74 10.52
C ALA A 19 -4.38 12.29 11.95
N THR A 20 -4.44 10.97 12.19
CA THR A 20 -4.10 10.40 13.49
C THR A 20 -2.73 9.75 13.41
N THR A 21 -1.93 9.91 14.46
CA THR A 21 -0.66 9.19 14.59
C THR A 21 -0.87 7.90 15.36
N SER A 22 -0.14 6.83 14.98
CA SER A 22 -0.06 5.61 15.79
C SER A 22 0.72 5.92 17.08
N GLY A 23 0.02 6.38 18.12
CA GLY A 23 0.62 6.60 19.43
C GLY A 23 1.06 5.28 20.04
N THR A 24 2.36 5.04 20.15
CA THR A 24 2.92 3.83 20.80
C THR A 24 2.93 3.94 22.32
N THR A 25 2.80 5.14 22.90
CA THR A 25 2.96 5.42 24.33
C THR A 25 1.94 6.38 24.93
N SER A 26 1.07 6.99 24.11
CA SER A 26 0.07 7.98 24.54
C SER A 26 -1.15 7.98 23.60
N GLU A 27 -2.19 8.72 23.97
CA GLU A 27 -3.34 8.93 23.08
C GLU A 27 -2.87 9.42 21.69
N PRO A 28 -3.49 8.93 20.60
CA PRO A 28 -3.16 9.36 19.24
C PRO A 28 -3.27 10.89 19.11
N LYS A 29 -2.26 11.50 18.52
CA LYS A 29 -2.30 12.94 18.21
C LYS A 29 -3.24 13.16 17.03
N TRP A 30 -4.09 14.17 17.14
CA TRP A 30 -5.01 14.60 16.11
C TRP A 30 -4.43 15.81 15.37
N ILE A 31 -3.95 15.60 14.16
CA ILE A 31 -3.34 16.64 13.34
C ILE A 31 -4.38 17.13 12.34
N PRO A 32 -4.87 18.37 12.46
CA PRO A 32 -5.84 18.90 11.52
C PRO A 32 -5.20 19.16 10.16
N ILE A 33 -5.84 18.68 9.10
CA ILE A 33 -5.45 18.88 7.72
C ILE A 33 -6.44 19.84 7.08
N THR A 34 -6.00 21.05 6.73
CA THR A 34 -6.86 22.03 6.06
C THR A 34 -6.92 21.78 4.55
N ASN A 35 -7.93 22.36 3.88
CA ASN A 35 -8.02 22.31 2.42
C ASN A 35 -6.80 22.99 1.76
N GLU A 36 -6.36 24.12 2.31
CA GLU A 36 -5.19 24.88 1.83
C GLU A 36 -3.91 24.05 1.93
N TYR A 37 -3.67 23.42 3.09
CA TYR A 37 -2.53 22.55 3.28
C TYR A 37 -2.57 21.38 2.27
N TYR A 38 -3.72 20.71 2.17
CA TYR A 38 -3.87 19.55 1.28
C TYR A 38 -3.60 19.91 -0.18
N SER A 39 -4.17 21.03 -0.66
CA SER A 39 -4.07 21.45 -2.06
C SER A 39 -2.73 22.12 -2.40
N ASN A 40 -2.25 23.00 -1.54
CA ASN A 40 -1.12 23.88 -1.84
C ASN A 40 0.23 23.36 -1.34
N VAL A 41 0.25 22.53 -0.30
CA VAL A 41 1.48 21.97 0.26
C VAL A 41 1.59 20.49 -0.08
N TYR A 42 0.70 19.67 0.46
CA TYR A 42 0.77 18.22 0.34
C TYR A 42 0.73 17.73 -1.12
N SER A 43 -0.23 18.24 -1.91
CA SER A 43 -0.37 17.86 -3.33
C SER A 43 0.85 18.28 -4.17
N LYS A 44 1.42 19.46 -3.91
CA LYS A 44 2.63 19.90 -4.62
C LYS A 44 3.85 19.08 -4.24
N MET A 45 4.04 18.85 -2.94
CA MET A 45 5.12 18.00 -2.43
C MET A 45 5.04 16.58 -3.01
N THR A 46 3.86 15.98 -3.05
CA THR A 46 3.64 14.66 -3.66
C THR A 46 4.03 14.64 -5.14
N LYS A 47 3.71 15.68 -5.91
CA LYS A 47 4.10 15.77 -7.33
C LYS A 47 5.62 15.86 -7.51
N VAL A 48 6.30 16.65 -6.68
CA VAL A 48 7.78 16.75 -6.70
C VAL A 48 8.41 15.42 -6.35
N TRP A 49 7.87 14.76 -5.35
CA TRP A 49 8.32 13.45 -4.92
C TRP A 49 8.15 12.38 -6.02
N LEU A 50 6.98 12.32 -6.67
CA LEU A 50 6.74 11.44 -7.82
C LEU A 50 7.65 11.77 -9.01
N TYR A 51 7.90 13.07 -9.28
CA TYR A 51 8.85 13.48 -10.30
C TYR A 51 10.26 12.96 -10.02
N SER A 52 10.69 12.90 -8.75
CA SER A 52 11.99 12.33 -8.39
C SER A 52 12.12 10.86 -8.77
N PHE A 53 11.02 10.09 -8.72
CA PHE A 53 11.02 8.70 -9.17
C PHE A 53 11.29 8.60 -10.67
N ILE A 54 10.55 9.37 -11.48
CA ILE A 54 10.72 9.38 -12.94
C ILE A 54 12.13 9.81 -13.32
N LYS A 55 12.66 10.86 -12.68
CA LYS A 55 14.02 11.35 -12.93
C LYS A 55 15.09 10.30 -12.66
N ASN A 56 14.96 9.55 -11.57
CA ASN A 56 15.95 8.57 -11.15
C ASN A 56 15.75 7.19 -11.82
N ARG A 57 14.52 6.84 -12.14
CA ARG A 57 14.11 5.56 -12.72
C ARG A 57 12.99 5.78 -13.75
N PRO A 58 13.29 6.16 -15.00
CA PRO A 58 12.28 6.51 -16.01
C PRO A 58 11.22 5.43 -16.23
N LYS A 59 11.58 4.15 -16.06
CA LYS A 59 10.68 3.01 -16.25
C LYS A 59 9.76 2.72 -15.05
N VAL A 60 9.81 3.53 -13.99
CA VAL A 60 9.09 3.24 -12.74
C VAL A 60 7.57 3.13 -12.92
N PHE A 61 6.99 3.84 -13.87
CA PHE A 61 5.56 3.81 -14.18
C PHE A 61 5.21 3.01 -15.45
N GLU A 62 6.15 2.25 -16.02
CA GLU A 62 5.85 1.28 -17.09
C GLU A 62 5.16 0.03 -16.54
N GLY A 63 5.30 -0.25 -15.26
CA GLY A 63 4.61 -1.33 -14.57
C GLY A 63 3.73 -0.84 -13.40
N PRO A 64 2.94 -1.73 -12.82
CA PRO A 64 2.03 -1.38 -11.74
C PRO A 64 2.74 -1.09 -10.41
N ILE A 65 1.98 -0.50 -9.49
CA ILE A 65 2.43 -0.06 -8.18
C ILE A 65 1.74 -0.88 -7.08
N VAL A 66 2.53 -1.42 -6.16
CA VAL A 66 2.04 -1.86 -4.85
C VAL A 66 2.23 -0.71 -3.86
N SER A 67 1.15 -0.07 -3.48
CA SER A 67 1.15 0.98 -2.46
C SER A 67 0.41 0.48 -1.22
N ILE A 68 1.05 0.60 -0.06
CA ILE A 68 0.44 0.23 1.22
C ILE A 68 0.22 1.50 2.01
N VAL A 69 -1.03 1.88 2.13
CA VAL A 69 -1.49 3.09 2.82
C VAL A 69 -2.34 2.74 4.04
N GLY A 70 -2.56 3.69 4.91
CA GLY A 70 -3.53 3.54 5.99
C GLY A 70 -4.97 3.64 5.47
N LYS A 71 -5.95 3.26 6.31
CA LYS A 71 -7.36 3.40 6.00
C LYS A 71 -7.70 4.88 5.79
N ALA A 72 -8.40 5.19 4.70
CA ALA A 72 -8.72 6.57 4.33
C ALA A 72 -9.62 7.25 5.39
N ILE A 73 -10.61 6.54 5.91
CA ILE A 73 -11.49 7.00 6.98
C ILE A 73 -11.54 5.91 8.05
N GLU A 74 -11.10 6.23 9.24
CA GLU A 74 -11.15 5.37 10.43
C GLU A 74 -12.35 5.65 11.30
N GLY A 75 -12.88 6.88 11.23
CA GLY A 75 -14.05 7.32 11.97
C GLY A 75 -14.30 8.81 11.82
N ALA A 76 -15.08 9.38 12.74
CA ALA A 76 -15.37 10.80 12.81
C ALA A 76 -15.07 11.34 14.22
N ALA A 77 -14.58 12.58 14.28
CA ALA A 77 -14.43 13.35 15.52
C ALA A 77 -15.79 13.78 16.06
N PRO A 78 -15.90 14.24 17.33
CA PRO A 78 -17.15 14.69 17.91
C PRO A 78 -17.86 15.81 17.11
N ASP A 79 -17.11 16.61 16.35
CA ASP A 79 -17.63 17.65 15.46
C ASP A 79 -18.11 17.13 14.09
N GLY A 80 -18.05 15.80 13.86
CA GLY A 80 -18.40 15.14 12.61
C GLY A 80 -17.29 15.15 11.55
N THR A 81 -16.15 15.81 11.80
CA THR A 81 -15.02 15.80 10.88
C THR A 81 -14.38 14.41 10.84
N VAL A 82 -14.19 13.86 9.64
CA VAL A 82 -13.57 12.54 9.47
C VAL A 82 -12.11 12.52 9.93
N PHE A 83 -11.65 11.38 10.43
CA PHE A 83 -10.25 11.15 10.70
C PHE A 83 -9.76 9.84 10.05
N GLY A 84 -8.46 9.79 9.74
CA GLY A 84 -7.82 8.63 9.12
C GLY A 84 -6.46 8.96 8.53
N SER A 85 -6.06 8.20 7.52
CA SER A 85 -4.77 8.36 6.85
C SER A 85 -4.84 9.33 5.67
N VAL A 86 -3.95 10.33 5.63
CA VAL A 86 -3.83 11.26 4.50
C VAL A 86 -3.44 10.51 3.22
N SER A 87 -2.54 9.55 3.31
CA SER A 87 -2.14 8.71 2.16
C SER A 87 -3.30 7.86 1.64
N GLY A 88 -4.14 7.32 2.54
CA GLY A 88 -5.34 6.59 2.18
C GLY A 88 -6.37 7.46 1.45
N VAL A 89 -6.60 8.67 1.95
CA VAL A 89 -7.48 9.66 1.28
C VAL A 89 -6.91 10.02 -0.10
N THR A 90 -5.61 10.25 -0.20
CA THR A 90 -4.96 10.58 -1.47
C THR A 90 -5.11 9.47 -2.51
N GLN A 91 -4.93 8.21 -2.11
CA GLN A 91 -5.12 7.07 -3.02
C GLN A 91 -6.59 6.89 -3.41
N ARG A 92 -7.52 7.04 -2.47
CA ARG A 92 -8.97 6.94 -2.74
C ARG A 92 -9.44 8.02 -3.72
N ASP A 93 -9.00 9.25 -3.50
CA ASP A 93 -9.46 10.45 -4.22
C ASP A 93 -8.64 10.74 -5.49
N CYS A 94 -7.62 9.92 -5.83
CA CYS A 94 -6.86 10.13 -7.05
C CYS A 94 -7.72 9.87 -8.30
N PRO A 95 -7.40 10.53 -9.43
CA PRO A 95 -8.12 10.34 -10.70
C PRO A 95 -8.16 8.88 -11.16
N GLU A 96 -9.24 8.47 -11.82
CA GLU A 96 -9.45 7.08 -12.24
C GLU A 96 -8.31 6.54 -13.10
N PHE A 97 -7.76 7.36 -14.01
CA PHE A 97 -6.61 6.96 -14.84
C PHE A 97 -5.33 6.67 -14.04
N ILE A 98 -5.24 7.18 -12.80
CA ILE A 98 -4.13 6.85 -11.88
C ILE A 98 -4.47 5.58 -11.07
N LYS A 99 -5.74 5.35 -10.74
CA LYS A 99 -6.15 4.16 -9.96
C LYS A 99 -5.81 2.85 -10.66
N VAL A 100 -5.76 2.85 -12.00
CA VAL A 100 -5.45 1.63 -12.78
C VAL A 100 -4.01 1.14 -12.58
N ILE A 101 -3.08 2.03 -12.25
CA ILE A 101 -1.67 1.65 -12.01
C ILE A 101 -1.42 1.04 -10.64
N TYR A 102 -2.33 1.23 -9.67
CA TYR A 102 -2.24 0.55 -8.38
C TYR A 102 -2.77 -0.89 -8.49
N THR A 103 -2.03 -1.86 -7.96
CA THR A 103 -2.50 -3.26 -7.94
C THR A 103 -3.72 -3.43 -7.04
N ALA A 104 -3.73 -2.78 -5.87
CA ALA A 104 -4.82 -2.89 -4.90
C ALA A 104 -5.76 -1.68 -4.95
N PRO A 105 -7.09 -1.87 -5.00
CA PRO A 105 -8.07 -0.79 -4.84
C PRO A 105 -8.13 -0.34 -3.38
N ALA A 106 -8.68 0.86 -3.13
CA ALA A 106 -8.75 1.46 -1.80
C ALA A 106 -9.51 0.61 -0.76
N ASP A 107 -10.47 -0.20 -1.20
CA ASP A 107 -11.29 -1.06 -0.33
C ASP A 107 -10.45 -2.10 0.43
N VAL A 108 -9.32 -2.54 -0.13
CA VAL A 108 -8.38 -3.47 0.52
C VAL A 108 -7.92 -2.95 1.87
N PHE A 109 -7.72 -1.64 2.00
CA PHE A 109 -7.26 -1.01 3.25
C PHE A 109 -8.34 -0.93 4.34
N SER A 110 -9.59 -1.29 4.01
CA SER A 110 -10.68 -1.42 4.97
C SER A 110 -10.74 -2.80 5.64
N ILE A 111 -10.00 -3.78 5.15
CA ILE A 111 -9.88 -5.09 5.78
C ILE A 111 -9.21 -4.92 7.14
N SER A 112 -9.89 -5.33 8.23
CA SER A 112 -9.42 -5.13 9.60
C SER A 112 -8.29 -6.07 9.98
N ASP A 113 -8.39 -7.34 9.60
CA ASP A 113 -7.34 -8.33 9.82
C ASP A 113 -6.11 -8.04 8.96
N TYR A 114 -4.96 -7.83 9.59
CA TYR A 114 -3.71 -7.47 8.90
C TYR A 114 -3.22 -8.59 7.98
N LYS A 115 -3.37 -9.85 8.39
CA LYS A 115 -2.91 -11.00 7.62
C LYS A 115 -3.74 -11.16 6.34
N ALA A 116 -5.05 -11.02 6.45
CA ALA A 116 -5.98 -11.03 5.33
C ALA A 116 -5.77 -9.82 4.40
N ARG A 117 -5.49 -8.65 4.97
CA ARG A 117 -5.16 -7.44 4.20
C ARG A 117 -3.88 -7.64 3.38
N TYR A 118 -2.80 -8.15 3.99
CA TYR A 118 -1.57 -8.44 3.26
C TYR A 118 -1.78 -9.52 2.21
N TYR A 119 -2.62 -10.53 2.50
CA TYR A 119 -3.02 -11.51 1.50
C TYR A 119 -3.65 -10.84 0.28
N ALA A 120 -4.66 -9.99 0.48
CA ALA A 120 -5.33 -9.29 -0.63
C ALA A 120 -4.36 -8.42 -1.44
N ILE A 121 -3.49 -7.64 -0.77
CA ILE A 121 -2.48 -6.81 -1.44
C ILE A 121 -1.53 -7.67 -2.28
N MET A 122 -1.01 -8.75 -1.70
CA MET A 122 -0.03 -9.59 -2.38
C MET A 122 -0.66 -10.46 -3.46
N ARG A 123 -1.91 -10.95 -3.27
CA ARG A 123 -2.65 -11.66 -4.32
C ARG A 123 -2.75 -10.81 -5.60
N LEU A 124 -3.01 -9.52 -5.44
CA LEU A 124 -3.07 -8.58 -6.56
C LEU A 124 -1.68 -8.15 -7.07
N GLY A 125 -0.68 -8.12 -6.19
CA GLY A 125 0.68 -7.70 -6.53
C GLY A 125 1.48 -8.75 -7.30
N ILE A 126 1.48 -10.00 -6.85
CA ILE A 126 2.32 -11.05 -7.46
C ILE A 126 1.79 -11.57 -8.80
N GLU A 127 0.54 -11.26 -9.14
CA GLU A 127 -0.01 -11.53 -10.46
C GLU A 127 0.67 -10.70 -11.56
N HIS A 128 1.24 -9.56 -11.18
CA HIS A 128 1.86 -8.61 -12.10
C HIS A 128 3.35 -8.45 -11.84
N ASN A 129 4.08 -7.95 -12.82
CA ASN A 129 5.47 -7.52 -12.65
C ASN A 129 5.48 -6.08 -12.13
N VAL A 130 5.57 -5.92 -10.82
CA VAL A 130 5.49 -4.62 -10.13
C VAL A 130 6.79 -3.84 -10.27
N HIS A 131 6.70 -2.56 -10.61
CA HIS A 131 7.86 -1.68 -10.76
C HIS A 131 8.11 -0.79 -9.54
N LEU A 132 7.09 -0.50 -8.75
CA LEU A 132 7.20 0.37 -7.58
C LEU A 132 6.47 -0.23 -6.38
N VAL A 133 7.18 -0.33 -5.26
CA VAL A 133 6.56 -0.62 -3.96
C VAL A 133 6.72 0.60 -3.05
N VAL A 134 5.61 1.07 -2.48
CA VAL A 134 5.56 2.21 -1.56
C VAL A 134 4.93 1.77 -0.25
N THR A 135 5.66 1.88 0.83
CA THR A 135 5.15 1.71 2.20
C THR A 135 5.99 2.52 3.17
N ALA A 136 5.37 3.17 4.13
CA ALA A 136 6.13 3.93 5.13
C ALA A 136 7.02 3.01 5.99
N ASN A 137 6.43 1.96 6.57
CA ASN A 137 7.15 1.09 7.50
C ASN A 137 7.80 -0.11 6.80
N PRO A 138 9.14 -0.25 6.84
CA PRO A 138 9.83 -1.39 6.23
C PRO A 138 9.50 -2.74 6.89
N SER A 139 8.98 -2.79 8.13
CA SER A 139 8.48 -4.03 8.71
C SER A 139 7.37 -4.66 7.87
N THR A 140 6.57 -3.84 7.17
CA THR A 140 5.54 -4.29 6.25
C THR A 140 6.10 -5.17 5.14
N ILE A 141 7.29 -4.84 4.62
CA ILE A 141 7.97 -5.65 3.59
C ILE A 141 8.30 -7.05 4.12
N VAL A 142 8.77 -7.14 5.36
CA VAL A 142 9.08 -8.43 6.00
C VAL A 142 7.80 -9.26 6.16
N GLU A 143 6.71 -8.64 6.61
CA GLU A 143 5.43 -9.34 6.78
C GLU A 143 4.81 -9.77 5.44
N MET A 144 4.93 -8.95 4.40
CA MET A 144 4.50 -9.32 3.04
C MET A 144 5.27 -10.53 2.51
N GLN A 145 6.60 -10.58 2.69
CA GLN A 145 7.41 -11.73 2.26
C GLN A 145 7.03 -13.02 3.03
N LYS A 146 6.81 -12.91 4.33
CA LYS A 146 6.31 -14.05 5.13
C LYS A 146 4.96 -14.53 4.62
N ASN A 147 4.03 -13.60 4.41
CA ASN A 147 2.68 -13.89 3.94
C ASN A 147 2.71 -14.60 2.57
N VAL A 148 3.55 -14.12 1.63
CA VAL A 148 3.71 -14.78 0.33
C VAL A 148 4.19 -16.23 0.48
N ASN A 149 5.19 -16.47 1.33
CA ASN A 149 5.72 -17.83 1.48
C ASN A 149 4.77 -18.75 2.28
N GLU A 150 4.01 -18.22 3.22
CA GLU A 150 3.01 -18.96 3.99
C GLU A 150 1.82 -19.40 3.12
N PHE A 151 1.32 -18.51 2.28
CA PHE A 151 0.13 -18.74 1.45
C PHE A 151 0.45 -18.97 -0.02
N PHE A 152 1.67 -19.39 -0.35
CA PHE A 152 2.12 -19.41 -1.74
C PHE A 152 1.18 -20.21 -2.65
N ASP A 153 0.79 -21.42 -2.24
CA ASP A 153 -0.06 -22.28 -3.04
C ASP A 153 -1.48 -21.71 -3.19
N ASP A 154 -2.00 -21.04 -2.14
CA ASP A 154 -3.29 -20.35 -2.20
C ASP A 154 -3.25 -19.16 -3.17
N TYR A 155 -2.14 -18.41 -3.22
CA TYR A 155 -1.94 -17.36 -4.22
C TYR A 155 -1.94 -17.90 -5.64
N VAL A 156 -1.21 -18.98 -5.87
CA VAL A 156 -1.12 -19.59 -7.20
C VAL A 156 -2.48 -20.10 -7.66
N ASP A 157 -3.21 -20.76 -6.77
CA ASP A 157 -4.58 -21.23 -7.04
C ASP A 157 -5.54 -20.09 -7.34
N ASP A 158 -5.47 -19.02 -6.56
CA ASP A 158 -6.30 -17.83 -6.75
C ASP A 158 -6.01 -17.12 -8.08
N ILE A 159 -4.73 -17.02 -8.46
CA ILE A 159 -4.32 -16.43 -9.74
C ILE A 159 -4.80 -17.31 -10.89
N GLU A 160 -4.63 -18.63 -10.80
CA GLU A 160 -5.07 -19.56 -11.82
C GLU A 160 -6.57 -19.47 -12.07
N LYS A 161 -7.37 -19.27 -11.00
CA LYS A 161 -8.85 -19.23 -11.07
C LYS A 161 -9.44 -17.82 -11.19
N GLY A 162 -8.65 -16.77 -11.02
CA GLY A 162 -9.13 -15.38 -10.97
C GLY A 162 -9.93 -15.06 -9.70
N THR A 163 -9.58 -15.67 -8.56
CA THR A 163 -10.32 -15.55 -7.30
C THR A 163 -9.50 -14.91 -6.18
N ILE A 164 -10.11 -14.77 -5.01
CA ILE A 164 -9.46 -14.43 -3.74
C ILE A 164 -9.93 -15.44 -2.69
N SER A 165 -8.99 -16.14 -2.07
CA SER A 165 -9.24 -17.25 -1.15
C SER A 165 -10.22 -16.90 -0.02
N ARG A 166 -11.06 -17.87 0.32
CA ARG A 166 -11.94 -17.82 1.48
C ARG A 166 -11.29 -18.33 2.78
N LYS A 167 -10.04 -18.77 2.71
CA LYS A 167 -9.26 -19.19 3.89
C LYS A 167 -8.79 -17.99 4.73
N VAL A 168 -8.86 -16.79 4.18
CA VAL A 168 -8.50 -15.52 4.86
C VAL A 168 -9.76 -14.72 5.18
N ASP A 169 -9.75 -14.06 6.33
CA ASP A 169 -10.91 -13.30 6.85
C ASP A 169 -11.05 -11.94 6.13
N ILE A 170 -11.56 -12.01 4.89
CA ILE A 170 -11.93 -10.83 4.11
C ILE A 170 -13.45 -10.77 4.04
N PRO A 171 -14.10 -9.67 4.49
CA PRO A 171 -15.54 -9.47 4.33
C PRO A 171 -15.98 -9.70 2.86
N GLU A 172 -17.09 -10.43 2.67
CA GLU A 172 -17.48 -10.89 1.34
C GLU A 172 -17.81 -9.73 0.38
N ASP A 173 -18.37 -8.65 0.89
CA ASP A 173 -18.61 -7.42 0.13
C ASP A 173 -17.31 -6.80 -0.37
N ILE A 174 -16.29 -6.71 0.49
CA ILE A 174 -14.96 -6.22 0.10
C ILE A 174 -14.32 -7.16 -0.92
N ARG A 175 -14.41 -8.49 -0.72
CA ARG A 175 -13.90 -9.50 -1.66
C ARG A 175 -14.50 -9.31 -3.06
N GLN A 176 -15.82 -9.19 -3.15
CA GLN A 176 -16.53 -9.00 -4.41
C GLN A 176 -16.19 -7.64 -5.05
N ASN A 177 -16.06 -6.58 -4.26
CA ASN A 177 -15.65 -5.28 -4.75
C ASN A 177 -14.25 -5.33 -5.37
N ILE A 178 -13.29 -6.02 -4.72
CA ILE A 178 -11.92 -6.19 -5.26
C ILE A 178 -11.95 -6.95 -6.58
N ILE A 179 -12.65 -8.09 -6.64
CA ILE A 179 -12.76 -8.91 -7.85
C ILE A 179 -13.33 -8.08 -9.01
N LYS A 180 -14.38 -7.32 -8.76
CA LYS A 180 -15.03 -6.46 -9.75
C LYS A 180 -14.12 -5.29 -10.16
N ALA A 181 -13.55 -4.56 -9.19
CA ALA A 181 -12.74 -3.36 -9.45
C ALA A 181 -11.47 -3.68 -10.24
N LYS A 182 -10.89 -4.86 -10.02
CA LYS A 182 -9.70 -5.34 -10.74
C LYS A 182 -10.02 -6.27 -11.91
N ASN A 183 -11.30 -6.55 -12.14
CA ASN A 183 -11.73 -7.45 -13.22
C ASN A 183 -10.91 -8.75 -13.24
N LEU A 184 -10.79 -9.39 -12.06
CA LEU A 184 -9.96 -10.57 -11.90
C LEU A 184 -10.45 -11.68 -12.82
N LYS A 185 -9.52 -12.28 -13.56
CA LYS A 185 -9.75 -13.37 -14.50
C LYS A 185 -8.77 -14.50 -14.24
N PRO A 186 -9.08 -15.72 -14.64
CA PRO A 186 -8.13 -16.83 -14.65
C PRO A 186 -6.85 -16.46 -15.39
N ASN A 187 -5.70 -16.70 -14.73
CA ASN A 187 -4.36 -16.45 -15.29
C ASN A 187 -3.45 -17.69 -15.08
N PRO A 188 -3.70 -18.78 -15.83
CA PRO A 188 -2.97 -20.03 -15.68
C PRO A 188 -1.48 -19.89 -16.08
N GLU A 189 -1.15 -18.97 -17.00
CA GLU A 189 0.23 -18.73 -17.41
C GLU A 189 1.06 -18.19 -16.26
N ARG A 190 0.56 -17.15 -15.56
CA ARG A 190 1.23 -16.59 -14.41
C ARG A 190 1.28 -17.58 -13.24
N ALA A 191 0.22 -18.35 -13.02
CA ALA A 191 0.20 -19.40 -12.01
C ALA A 191 1.30 -20.46 -12.27
N LYS A 192 1.46 -20.89 -13.52
CA LYS A 192 2.54 -21.81 -13.91
C LYS A 192 3.91 -21.21 -13.68
N GLU A 193 4.15 -19.97 -14.10
CA GLU A 193 5.42 -19.26 -13.86
C GLU A 193 5.78 -19.24 -12.36
N LEU A 194 4.82 -18.91 -11.50
CA LEU A 194 5.05 -18.87 -10.05
C LEU A 194 5.38 -20.26 -9.49
N ARG A 195 4.72 -21.35 -9.95
CA ARG A 195 5.05 -22.72 -9.58
C ARG A 195 6.49 -23.08 -10.00
N ASP A 196 6.90 -22.70 -11.21
CA ASP A 196 8.24 -22.95 -11.73
C ASP A 196 9.29 -22.18 -10.88
N LEU A 197 9.01 -20.95 -10.49
CA LEU A 197 9.85 -20.17 -9.56
C LEU A 197 9.97 -20.85 -8.20
N LYS A 198 8.87 -21.36 -7.64
CA LYS A 198 8.88 -22.10 -6.37
C LYS A 198 9.67 -23.38 -6.46
N ALA A 199 9.52 -24.14 -7.53
CA ALA A 199 10.27 -25.36 -7.77
C ALA A 199 11.78 -25.09 -7.90
N LYS A 200 12.15 -23.98 -8.56
CA LYS A 200 13.55 -23.60 -8.78
C LYS A 200 14.26 -23.08 -7.53
N TYR A 201 13.56 -22.25 -6.72
CA TYR A 201 14.21 -21.49 -5.64
C TYR A 201 13.83 -21.97 -4.23
N GLY A 202 12.80 -22.81 -4.08
CA GLY A 202 12.26 -23.22 -2.78
C GLY A 202 11.53 -22.08 -2.06
N THR A 203 12.25 -21.02 -1.70
CA THR A 203 11.68 -19.78 -1.15
C THR A 203 11.58 -18.72 -2.25
N VAL A 204 10.39 -18.17 -2.45
CA VAL A 204 10.15 -17.17 -3.50
C VAL A 204 10.26 -15.77 -2.91
N LEU A 205 11.09 -14.93 -3.53
CA LEU A 205 11.40 -13.57 -3.09
C LEU A 205 10.97 -12.53 -4.13
N PRO A 206 10.82 -11.25 -3.77
CA PRO A 206 10.47 -10.18 -4.70
C PRO A 206 11.31 -10.17 -5.99
N LYS A 207 12.62 -10.41 -5.91
CA LYS A 207 13.50 -10.49 -7.10
C LYS A 207 13.12 -11.60 -8.09
N HIS A 208 12.36 -12.60 -7.65
CA HIS A 208 11.93 -13.71 -8.50
C HIS A 208 10.61 -13.38 -9.20
N TYR A 209 9.63 -12.79 -8.49
CA TYR A 209 8.31 -12.50 -9.04
C TYR A 209 8.13 -11.05 -9.53
N TRP A 210 9.05 -10.13 -9.18
CA TRP A 210 9.13 -8.74 -9.66
C TRP A 210 10.52 -8.40 -10.20
N PRO A 211 10.98 -9.08 -11.26
CA PRO A 211 12.35 -8.93 -11.76
C PRO A 211 12.68 -7.53 -12.28
N ASP A 212 11.69 -6.79 -12.76
CA ASP A 212 11.86 -5.44 -13.32
C ASP A 212 11.58 -4.31 -12.32
N MET A 213 11.47 -4.63 -11.02
CA MET A 213 11.22 -3.64 -9.99
C MET A 213 12.27 -2.53 -10.01
N GLN A 214 11.80 -1.28 -10.05
CA GLN A 214 12.63 -0.08 -10.20
C GLN A 214 12.91 0.60 -8.87
N ILE A 215 11.88 0.76 -8.02
CA ILE A 215 11.98 1.49 -6.75
C ILE A 215 11.25 0.74 -5.63
N LEU A 216 11.95 0.62 -4.50
CA LEU A 216 11.34 0.39 -3.19
C LEU A 216 11.40 1.71 -2.40
N ASN A 217 10.26 2.21 -1.95
CA ASN A 217 10.18 3.43 -1.17
C ASN A 217 9.69 3.13 0.24
N THR A 218 10.55 3.31 1.24
CA THR A 218 10.24 3.11 2.67
C THR A 218 11.04 4.06 3.54
N TRP A 219 10.67 4.21 4.80
CA TRP A 219 11.55 4.82 5.79
C TRP A 219 12.85 4.04 5.94
N LYS A 220 13.98 4.75 6.01
CA LYS A 220 15.33 4.17 6.13
C LYS A 220 16.04 4.55 7.43
N CYS A 221 15.56 5.57 8.11
CA CYS A 221 16.22 6.15 9.30
C CYS A 221 15.69 5.58 10.63
N GLY A 222 16.45 5.78 11.69
CA GLY A 222 16.08 5.41 13.05
C GLY A 222 16.01 3.90 13.27
N ASN A 223 15.04 3.46 14.03
CA ASN A 223 14.85 2.04 14.40
C ASN A 223 14.44 1.14 13.22
N THR A 224 14.18 1.72 12.05
CA THR A 224 13.77 0.95 10.87
C THR A 224 14.93 0.16 10.24
N LYS A 225 16.19 0.55 10.49
CA LYS A 225 17.38 -0.10 9.95
C LYS A 225 17.41 -1.62 10.21
N PHE A 226 16.96 -2.05 11.38
CA PHE A 226 16.86 -3.47 11.73
C PHE A 226 16.02 -4.29 10.72
N TYR A 227 14.97 -3.69 10.16
CA TYR A 227 14.14 -4.36 9.16
C TYR A 227 14.78 -4.35 7.77
N LEU A 228 15.56 -3.30 7.44
CA LEU A 228 16.22 -3.18 6.14
C LEU A 228 17.19 -4.34 5.91
N ASP A 229 17.94 -4.73 6.93
CA ASP A 229 18.89 -5.85 6.87
C ASP A 229 18.19 -7.20 6.60
N LYS A 230 16.92 -7.35 6.99
CA LYS A 230 16.15 -8.59 6.79
C LYS A 230 15.74 -8.84 5.35
N PHE A 231 15.67 -7.81 4.51
CA PHE A 231 15.19 -7.96 3.13
C PHE A 231 16.12 -7.38 2.06
N LYS A 232 17.31 -6.88 2.43
CA LYS A 232 18.25 -6.23 1.48
C LYS A 232 18.56 -7.07 0.23
N ASP A 233 18.65 -8.40 0.40
CA ASP A 233 18.98 -9.34 -0.69
C ASP A 233 17.74 -9.95 -1.36
N SER A 234 16.55 -9.49 -0.96
CA SER A 234 15.28 -10.04 -1.45
C SER A 234 14.78 -9.39 -2.75
N PHE A 235 15.32 -8.24 -3.11
CA PHE A 235 14.92 -7.46 -4.28
C PHE A 235 15.95 -7.53 -5.41
N PRO A 236 15.57 -7.18 -6.66
CA PRO A 236 16.54 -7.11 -7.76
C PRO A 236 17.67 -6.13 -7.44
N SER A 237 18.91 -6.48 -7.82
CA SER A 237 20.12 -5.68 -7.52
C SER A 237 20.09 -4.27 -8.14
N GLN A 238 19.39 -4.09 -9.26
CA GLN A 238 19.22 -2.80 -9.93
C GLN A 238 18.15 -1.90 -9.27
N MET A 239 17.32 -2.43 -8.36
CA MET A 239 16.29 -1.68 -7.66
C MET A 239 16.91 -0.58 -6.80
N MET A 240 16.36 0.63 -6.87
CA MET A 240 16.73 1.74 -6.00
C MET A 240 15.87 1.75 -4.74
N HIS A 241 16.52 1.74 -3.57
CA HIS A 241 15.82 1.97 -2.31
C HIS A 241 15.83 3.47 -1.99
N GLN A 242 14.68 4.12 -2.16
CA GLN A 242 14.49 5.54 -1.90
C GLN A 242 13.86 5.77 -0.53
N GLU A 243 14.30 6.83 0.17
CA GLU A 243 13.69 7.25 1.43
C GLU A 243 12.26 7.74 1.21
N PHE A 244 11.36 7.33 2.09
CA PHE A 244 10.02 7.91 2.20
C PHE A 244 10.11 9.17 3.06
N SER A 245 9.90 10.32 2.50
CA SER A 245 9.98 11.62 3.16
C SER A 245 8.65 12.38 3.10
#